data_f030ae3127e2ce085051de81baba18ce
#
_entry.id   f030ae3127e2ce085051de81baba18ce
#
_cell.length_a   1.000
_cell.length_b   1.000
_cell.length_c   1.000
_cell.angle_alpha   90.00
_cell.angle_beta   90.00
_cell.angle_gamma   90.00
#
_symmetry.space_group_name_H-M   'P 1'
#
loop_
_entity.id
_entity.type
_entity.pdbx_description
1 polymer ?
#
loop_
_entity_poly.entity_id
_entity_poly.type
_entity_poly.pdbx_seq_one_letter_code
_entity_poly.pdbx_strand_id
1 'polypeptide(L)'
;MAKTVDITEKLSFDENPRLVIKGREIEVNADASTMLKLIGAYKDGRDLEAVLEMFQLLFNEEGRKAIEDLKLSFKDLQAVIETATELVMGEDESGGEQ
;
A
#
# COMPACT_ATOMS: atom_id res chain seq x y z
N MET A 1 -31.53 2.98 24.94
CA MET A 1 -31.14 1.68 24.44
C MET A 1 -30.31 1.80 23.19
N ALA A 2 -29.25 1.03 23.12
CA ALA A 2 -28.42 1.06 21.94
C ALA A 2 -29.11 0.32 20.81
N LYS A 3 -28.84 0.80 19.59
CA LYS A 3 -29.38 0.19 18.41
C LYS A 3 -28.25 -0.54 17.70
N THR A 4 -28.51 -1.74 17.27
CA THR A 4 -27.51 -2.54 16.58
C THR A 4 -27.89 -2.68 15.10
N VAL A 5 -26.96 -2.36 14.21
CA VAL A 5 -27.21 -2.44 12.79
C VAL A 5 -26.07 -3.25 12.16
N ASP A 6 -26.45 -4.24 11.36
CA ASP A 6 -25.47 -5.06 10.66
C ASP A 6 -25.26 -4.45 9.28
N ILE A 7 -24.04 -4.01 9.00
CA ILE A 7 -23.72 -3.37 7.74
C ILE A 7 -22.82 -4.24 6.85
N THR A 8 -22.74 -5.53 7.16
CA THR A 8 -21.83 -6.41 6.44
C THR A 8 -22.07 -6.34 4.94
N GLU A 9 -23.31 -6.26 4.52
CA GLU A 9 -23.63 -6.29 3.10
C GLU A 9 -23.19 -5.02 2.36
N LYS A 10 -22.91 -3.96 3.09
CA LYS A 10 -22.42 -2.73 2.48
C LYS A 10 -20.95 -2.73 2.25
N LEU A 11 -20.24 -3.76 2.71
CA LEU A 11 -18.79 -3.81 2.64
C LEU A 11 -18.39 -4.85 1.60
N SER A 12 -17.24 -4.65 0.99
CA SER A 12 -16.82 -5.54 -0.09
C SER A 12 -15.80 -6.58 0.35
N PHE A 13 -14.98 -6.27 1.34
CA PHE A 13 -13.94 -7.20 1.83
C PHE A 13 -13.03 -7.66 0.70
N ASP A 14 -12.59 -6.71 -0.12
CA ASP A 14 -11.73 -7.03 -1.24
C ASP A 14 -10.36 -7.53 -0.76
N GLU A 15 -9.75 -8.36 -1.58
CA GLU A 15 -8.40 -8.81 -1.31
C GLU A 15 -7.41 -7.68 -1.52
N ASN A 16 -6.26 -7.80 -0.87
CA ASN A 16 -5.19 -6.84 -1.08
C ASN A 16 -4.71 -6.89 -2.52
N PRO A 17 -4.39 -5.73 -3.10
CA PRO A 17 -3.82 -5.72 -4.44
C PRO A 17 -2.39 -6.23 -4.45
N ARG A 18 -1.87 -6.51 -5.63
CA ARG A 18 -0.51 -6.99 -5.78
C ARG A 18 0.21 -6.23 -6.85
N LEU A 19 1.51 -6.09 -6.66
CA LEU A 19 2.40 -5.57 -7.66
C LEU A 19 3.19 -6.72 -8.27
N VAL A 20 3.56 -6.58 -9.53
CA VAL A 20 4.42 -7.56 -10.16
C VAL A 20 5.74 -6.88 -10.50
N ILE A 21 6.84 -7.42 -9.97
CA ILE A 21 8.17 -6.91 -10.25
C ILE A 21 9.02 -8.09 -10.66
N LYS A 22 9.47 -8.09 -11.91
CA LYS A 22 10.28 -9.16 -12.47
C LYS A 22 9.64 -10.53 -12.24
N GLY A 23 8.34 -10.61 -12.48
CA GLY A 23 7.62 -11.86 -12.34
C GLY A 23 7.24 -12.25 -10.94
N ARG A 24 7.64 -11.49 -9.94
CA ARG A 24 7.23 -11.77 -8.57
C ARG A 24 6.00 -10.96 -8.21
N GLU A 25 5.05 -11.61 -7.60
CA GLU A 25 3.87 -10.92 -7.09
C GLU A 25 4.12 -10.52 -5.65
N ILE A 26 3.89 -9.26 -5.36
CA ILE A 26 4.13 -8.73 -4.03
C ILE A 26 2.85 -8.09 -3.54
N GLU A 27 2.35 -8.58 -2.43
CA GLU A 27 1.08 -8.12 -1.88
C GLU A 27 1.27 -6.76 -1.23
N VAL A 28 0.29 -5.87 -1.42
CA VAL A 28 0.32 -4.54 -0.85
C VAL A 28 -0.80 -4.43 0.17
N ASN A 29 -0.45 -4.03 1.40
CA ASN A 29 -1.46 -3.87 2.45
C ASN A 29 -2.37 -2.72 2.11
N ALA A 30 -3.66 -2.98 2.03
CA ALA A 30 -4.62 -1.96 1.62
C ALA A 30 -5.78 -1.82 2.60
N ASP A 31 -5.64 -2.34 3.81
CA ASP A 31 -6.69 -2.18 4.80
C ASP A 31 -6.74 -0.75 5.31
N ALA A 32 -7.88 -0.39 5.91
CA ALA A 32 -8.10 0.99 6.33
C ALA A 32 -7.09 1.43 7.38
N SER A 33 -6.71 0.54 8.28
CA SER A 33 -5.75 0.89 9.31
C SER A 33 -4.41 1.29 8.68
N THR A 34 -3.97 0.54 7.69
CA THR A 34 -2.74 0.88 6.98
C THR A 34 -2.87 2.22 6.27
N MET A 35 -4.03 2.45 5.64
CA MET A 35 -4.26 3.71 4.95
C MET A 35 -4.15 4.91 5.87
N LEU A 36 -4.73 4.80 7.06
CA LEU A 36 -4.67 5.90 8.00
C LEU A 36 -3.23 6.20 8.41
N LYS A 37 -2.44 5.17 8.62
CA LYS A 37 -1.05 5.36 8.98
C LYS A 37 -0.24 5.92 7.83
N LEU A 38 -0.57 5.52 6.61
CA LEU A 38 0.11 6.05 5.42
C LEU A 38 -0.14 7.53 5.26
N ILE A 39 -1.37 7.96 5.52
CA ILE A 39 -1.68 9.38 5.42
C ILE A 39 -0.81 10.18 6.38
N GLY A 40 -0.65 9.68 7.61
CA GLY A 40 0.20 10.35 8.56
C GLY A 40 1.64 10.42 8.11
N ALA A 41 2.17 9.30 7.61
CA ALA A 41 3.55 9.28 7.15
C ALA A 41 3.75 10.19 5.96
N TYR A 42 2.79 10.19 5.05
CA TYR A 42 2.89 11.00 3.84
C TYR A 42 2.88 12.48 4.18
N LYS A 43 2.08 12.86 5.18
CA LYS A 43 2.01 14.26 5.58
C LYS A 43 3.34 14.76 6.15
N ASP A 44 4.11 13.88 6.74
CA ASP A 44 5.38 14.26 7.33
C ASP A 44 6.44 14.53 6.29
N GLY A 45 6.15 14.29 5.03
CA GLY A 45 7.07 14.64 3.99
C GLY A 45 7.69 13.43 3.34
N ARG A 46 8.78 13.69 2.63
CA ARG A 46 9.40 12.63 1.85
C ARG A 46 10.83 12.36 2.29
N ASP A 47 11.14 12.65 3.54
CA ASP A 47 12.47 12.35 4.01
C ASP A 47 12.63 10.83 4.15
N LEU A 48 13.83 10.44 4.51
CA LEU A 48 14.17 9.02 4.55
C LEU A 48 13.34 8.25 5.57
N GLU A 49 13.03 8.90 6.68
CA GLU A 49 12.24 8.22 7.69
C GLU A 49 10.84 7.96 7.22
N ALA A 50 10.25 8.91 6.50
CA ALA A 50 8.90 8.72 5.97
C ALA A 50 8.90 7.60 4.94
N VAL A 51 9.92 7.56 4.09
CA VAL A 51 10.01 6.50 3.10
C VAL A 51 10.11 5.14 3.76
N LEU A 52 10.94 5.04 4.80
CA LEU A 52 11.09 3.77 5.51
C LEU A 52 9.76 3.36 6.14
N GLU A 53 9.08 4.30 6.76
CA GLU A 53 7.81 3.98 7.41
C GLU A 53 6.78 3.50 6.39
N MET A 54 6.70 4.16 5.24
CA MET A 54 5.77 3.74 4.21
C MET A 54 6.10 2.35 3.70
N PHE A 55 7.38 2.07 3.54
CA PHE A 55 7.81 0.74 3.11
C PHE A 55 7.31 -0.32 4.09
N GLN A 56 7.47 -0.07 5.37
CA GLN A 56 7.06 -1.02 6.38
C GLN A 56 5.55 -1.17 6.47
N LEU A 57 4.83 -0.09 6.22
CA LEU A 57 3.37 -0.14 6.27
C LEU A 57 2.77 -0.84 5.04
N LEU A 58 3.31 -0.56 3.87
CA LEU A 58 2.73 -1.05 2.63
C LEU A 58 2.94 -2.53 2.42
N PHE A 59 4.03 -3.10 2.95
CA PHE A 59 4.38 -4.47 2.65
C PHE A 59 4.53 -5.27 3.93
N ASN A 60 4.07 -6.52 3.88
CA ASN A 60 4.29 -7.42 4.99
C ASN A 60 5.72 -7.93 4.94
N GLU A 61 6.08 -8.77 5.90
CA GLU A 61 7.46 -9.23 6.00
C GLU A 61 7.92 -9.94 4.74
N GLU A 62 7.05 -10.77 4.20
CA GLU A 62 7.35 -11.50 2.99
C GLU A 62 7.60 -10.56 1.82
N GLY A 63 6.76 -9.56 1.67
CA GLY A 63 6.91 -8.60 0.59
C GLY A 63 8.15 -7.77 0.73
N ARG A 64 8.46 -7.34 1.95
CA ARG A 64 9.67 -6.57 2.18
C ARG A 64 10.91 -7.38 1.82
N LYS A 65 10.91 -8.65 2.19
CA LYS A 65 12.05 -9.50 1.85
C LYS A 65 12.19 -9.68 0.35
N ALA A 66 11.08 -9.86 -0.33
CA ALA A 66 11.12 -10.02 -1.78
C ALA A 66 11.70 -8.78 -2.44
N ILE A 67 11.30 -7.60 -1.97
CA ILE A 67 11.82 -6.36 -2.52
C ILE A 67 13.30 -6.22 -2.22
N GLU A 68 13.71 -6.58 -1.01
CA GLU A 68 15.13 -6.51 -0.66
C GLU A 68 15.96 -7.43 -1.53
N ASP A 69 15.43 -8.59 -1.86
CA ASP A 69 16.14 -9.54 -2.70
C ASP A 69 16.35 -9.02 -4.11
N LEU A 70 15.50 -8.10 -4.54
CA LEU A 70 15.65 -7.52 -5.87
C LEU A 70 16.81 -6.54 -5.96
N LYS A 71 17.28 -6.05 -4.84
CA LYS A 71 18.44 -5.15 -4.77
C LYS A 71 18.23 -3.90 -5.60
N LEU A 72 17.07 -3.28 -5.39
CA LEU A 72 16.72 -2.08 -6.13
C LEU A 72 17.57 -0.89 -5.71
N SER A 73 17.78 0.05 -6.61
CA SER A 73 18.32 1.33 -6.23
C SER A 73 17.31 2.08 -5.38
N PHE A 74 17.76 3.11 -4.68
CA PHE A 74 16.84 3.90 -3.88
C PHE A 74 15.77 4.56 -4.74
N LYS A 75 16.17 5.02 -5.91
CA LYS A 75 15.22 5.63 -6.84
C LYS A 75 14.14 4.65 -7.23
N ASP A 76 14.53 3.42 -7.53
CA ASP A 76 13.55 2.41 -7.89
C ASP A 76 12.67 2.04 -6.71
N LEU A 77 13.23 1.98 -5.52
CA LEU A 77 12.43 1.71 -4.34
C LEU A 77 11.37 2.79 -4.15
N GLN A 78 11.75 4.05 -4.37
CA GLN A 78 10.76 5.12 -4.26
C GLN A 78 9.65 4.95 -5.28
N ALA A 79 9.99 4.50 -6.50
CA ALA A 79 8.97 4.27 -7.52
C ALA A 79 8.02 3.15 -7.08
N VAL A 80 8.54 2.10 -6.46
CA VAL A 80 7.71 1.02 -5.96
C VAL A 80 6.77 1.54 -4.88
N ILE A 81 7.28 2.34 -3.95
CA ILE A 81 6.46 2.86 -2.87
C ILE A 81 5.37 3.78 -3.40
N GLU A 82 5.71 4.63 -4.37
CA GLU A 82 4.72 5.53 -4.94
C GLU A 82 3.63 4.76 -5.66
N THR A 83 4.01 3.76 -6.42
CA THR A 83 3.03 2.96 -7.13
C THR A 83 2.12 2.20 -6.15
N ALA A 84 2.72 1.64 -5.12
CA ALA A 84 1.93 0.93 -4.13
C ALA A 84 0.96 1.87 -3.41
N THR A 85 1.43 3.09 -3.10
CA THR A 85 0.56 4.07 -2.45
C THR A 85 -0.62 4.43 -3.32
N GLU A 86 -0.37 4.67 -4.61
CA GLU A 86 -1.45 4.97 -5.53
C GLU A 86 -2.44 3.83 -5.62
N LEU A 87 -1.91 2.61 -5.59
CA LEU A 87 -2.76 1.44 -5.70
C LEU A 87 -3.71 1.33 -4.52
N VAL A 88 -3.21 1.56 -3.30
CA VAL A 88 -4.08 1.44 -2.13
C VAL A 88 -5.01 2.64 -2.00
N MET A 89 -4.65 3.77 -2.57
CA MET A 89 -5.53 4.93 -2.53
C MET A 89 -6.52 4.96 -3.66
N GLY A 90 -6.42 3.99 -4.58
CA GLY A 90 -7.39 3.89 -5.65
C GLY A 90 -7.21 4.87 -6.78
N GLU A 91 -6.09 5.55 -6.83
CA GLU A 91 -5.91 6.56 -7.87
C GLU A 91 -5.67 5.97 -9.23
N ASP A 92 -5.18 4.75 -9.26
CA ASP A 92 -4.97 4.09 -10.52
C ASP A 92 -6.28 3.93 -11.29
N GLU A 93 -7.38 3.92 -10.58
CA GLU A 93 -8.64 3.76 -11.23
C GLU A 93 -8.98 4.94 -12.10
N SER A 94 -8.57 6.11 -11.66
CA SER A 94 -8.83 7.26 -12.48
C SER A 94 -7.97 7.21 -13.73
N GLY A 95 -6.82 6.65 -13.60
CA GLY A 95 -5.98 6.48 -14.73
C GLY A 95 -6.54 5.44 -15.66
N GLY A 96 -7.16 4.58 -15.03
CA GLY A 96 -7.69 3.57 -15.84
C GLY A 96 -8.49 4.13 -16.92
N GLU A 97 -8.69 4.82 -16.77
CA GLU A 97 -9.15 5.17 -17.70
C GLU A 97 -8.75 5.46 -18.75
N GLN A 98 -8.30 5.41 -18.70
CA GLN A 98 -7.87 5.73 -19.68
C GLN A 98 -7.64 5.27 -20.42
#